data_fdba0fedce10a8f5ce6f17a72f628de9
#
_entry.id   fdba0fedce10a8f5ce6f17a72f628de9
#
_cell.length_a   1.000
_cell.length_b   1.000
_cell.length_c   1.000
_cell.angle_alpha   90.00
_cell.angle_beta   90.00
_cell.angle_gamma   90.00
#
_symmetry.space_group_name_H-M   'P 1'
#
loop_
_entity.id
_entity.type
_entity.pdbx_description
1 polymer ?
#
loop_
_entity_poly.entity_id
_entity_poly.type
_entity_poly.pdbx_seq_one_letter_code
_entity_poly.pdbx_strand_id
1 'polypeptide(L)'
;MTIATSELAVSFTALGSLMIAGLAAQWLGQKTAIPRVSLLIGLGIIAGPTGADLISTVAQKTCPWISHVTLAMVGFLLGGKLHVSFLRRQGQAILSSSLWITLLTWGIVTLVCAWLTGDWALALLIGAIATATDPAATRDVILESKTQNLFTDRLLGIVSLDDVWGLLIFSLSVSLAGFMLATGSGAALLGLWELFGALILGLAMGLPVAWLTARSSDGEPLLVEALGAVLLCAGLAELLSVSYLLSCIVMGAVVTNVARHHNRPFHAIEQIEWPFMMLFFILAGASLDIDAVTQLGSLGAAYVASRILGRLLGGIVCSRRQQWPLSHGLALGGALLPQAGIAIGIALIGSQAFPEYADQLLTTAIAGTVIFELMGPPLTRRSLGYMSGK
;
A
#
# COMPACT_ATOMS: atom_id res chain seq x y z
N MET A 1 -12.86 26.28 -38.32
CA MET A 1 -11.63 25.45 -38.41
C MET A 1 -11.58 24.59 -37.16
N THR A 2 -12.23 23.44 -37.19
CA THR A 2 -12.21 22.48 -36.09
C THR A 2 -10.84 21.81 -36.07
N ILE A 3 -9.98 22.21 -35.15
CA ILE A 3 -8.72 21.54 -34.90
C ILE A 3 -9.09 20.11 -34.42
N ALA A 4 -8.88 19.13 -35.27
CA ALA A 4 -8.92 17.73 -34.84
C ALA A 4 -7.82 17.56 -33.78
N THR A 5 -8.19 17.65 -32.51
CA THR A 5 -7.26 17.41 -31.40
C THR A 5 -6.86 15.95 -31.47
N SER A 6 -5.57 15.68 -31.72
CA SER A 6 -5.08 14.31 -31.69
C SER A 6 -5.26 13.74 -30.27
N GLU A 7 -5.66 12.47 -30.13
CA GLU A 7 -5.80 11.80 -28.82
C GLU A 7 -4.52 11.95 -27.97
N LEU A 8 -3.34 11.99 -28.62
CA LEU A 8 -2.06 12.23 -27.98
C LEU A 8 -1.96 13.63 -27.37
N ALA A 9 -2.43 14.67 -28.07
CA ALA A 9 -2.41 16.04 -27.56
C ALA A 9 -3.29 16.17 -26.31
N VAL A 10 -4.48 15.58 -26.33
CA VAL A 10 -5.39 15.55 -25.17
C VAL A 10 -4.75 14.80 -24.00
N SER A 11 -4.15 13.63 -24.25
CA SER A 11 -3.52 12.82 -23.19
C SER A 11 -2.33 13.54 -22.55
N PHE A 12 -1.43 14.14 -23.34
CA PHE A 12 -0.29 14.87 -22.80
C PHE A 12 -0.72 16.15 -22.05
N THR A 13 -1.71 16.88 -22.57
CA THR A 13 -2.22 18.07 -21.89
C THR A 13 -2.88 17.69 -20.57
N ALA A 14 -3.68 16.63 -20.55
CA ALA A 14 -4.32 16.13 -19.33
C ALA A 14 -3.29 15.65 -18.30
N LEU A 15 -2.36 14.79 -18.68
CA LEU A 15 -1.32 14.29 -17.76
C LEU A 15 -0.45 15.44 -17.22
N GLY A 16 -0.01 16.36 -18.08
CA GLY A 16 0.76 17.53 -17.66
C GLY A 16 0.00 18.44 -16.71
N SER A 17 -1.28 18.71 -17.00
CA SER A 17 -2.13 19.54 -16.13
C SER A 17 -2.40 18.87 -14.79
N LEU A 18 -2.61 17.54 -14.75
CA LEU A 18 -2.76 16.78 -13.53
C LEU A 18 -1.50 16.82 -12.67
N MET A 19 -0.32 16.70 -13.27
CA MET A 19 0.95 16.79 -12.53
C MET A 19 1.14 18.18 -11.90
N ILE A 20 0.84 19.25 -12.64
CA ILE A 20 0.91 20.63 -12.12
C ILE A 20 -0.13 20.86 -11.03
N ALA A 21 -1.38 20.41 -11.23
CA ALA A 21 -2.43 20.50 -10.21
C ALA A 21 -2.07 19.65 -8.97
N GLY A 22 -1.46 18.48 -9.15
CA GLY A 22 -0.96 17.65 -8.07
C GLY A 22 0.13 18.34 -7.25
N LEU A 23 1.06 19.08 -7.89
CA LEU A 23 2.04 19.92 -7.19
C LEU A 23 1.35 21.02 -6.36
N ALA A 24 0.32 21.66 -6.89
CA ALA A 24 -0.46 22.65 -6.16
C ALA A 24 -1.19 22.02 -4.96
N ALA A 25 -1.78 20.85 -5.12
CA ALA A 25 -2.40 20.07 -4.04
C ALA A 25 -1.37 19.69 -2.96
N GLN A 26 -0.16 19.28 -3.36
CA GLN A 26 0.93 19.00 -2.43
C GLN A 26 1.36 20.24 -1.63
N TRP A 27 1.51 21.38 -2.30
CA TRP A 27 1.83 22.64 -1.63
C TRP A 27 0.72 23.07 -0.66
N LEU A 28 -0.55 22.87 -1.04
CA LEU A 28 -1.68 23.15 -0.16
C LEU A 28 -1.67 22.24 1.07
N GLY A 29 -1.39 20.93 0.89
CA GLY A 29 -1.26 19.97 1.99
C GLY A 29 -0.14 20.30 2.97
N GLN A 30 0.95 20.95 2.52
CA GLN A 30 2.00 21.44 3.42
C GLN A 30 1.56 22.63 4.28
N LYS A 31 0.60 23.41 3.81
CA LYS A 31 0.10 24.62 4.51
C LYS A 31 -1.18 24.37 5.31
N THR A 32 -1.86 23.29 5.06
CA THR A 32 -3.11 22.92 5.72
C THR A 32 -2.90 21.66 6.57
N ALA A 33 -3.83 21.36 7.45
CA ALA A 33 -3.83 20.10 8.20
C ALA A 33 -4.40 18.92 7.37
N ILE A 34 -4.69 19.13 6.07
CA ILE A 34 -5.27 18.11 5.21
C ILE A 34 -4.16 17.24 4.64
N PRO A 35 -4.25 15.90 4.76
CA PRO A 35 -3.25 14.98 4.21
C PRO A 35 -3.11 15.13 2.69
N ARG A 36 -1.88 15.02 2.22
CA ARG A 36 -1.54 15.21 0.78
C ARG A 36 -2.26 14.22 -0.12
N VAL A 37 -2.36 12.97 0.31
CA VAL A 37 -3.02 11.89 -0.44
C VAL A 37 -4.50 12.19 -0.60
N SER A 38 -5.19 12.65 0.47
CA SER A 38 -6.60 13.05 0.42
C SER A 38 -6.85 14.19 -0.57
N LEU A 39 -5.93 15.16 -0.66
CA LEU A 39 -6.03 16.25 -1.65
C LEU A 39 -5.84 15.76 -3.09
N LEU A 40 -4.92 14.81 -3.33
CA LEU A 40 -4.72 14.22 -4.65
C LEU A 40 -5.93 13.39 -5.10
N ILE A 41 -6.50 12.59 -4.19
CA ILE A 41 -7.73 11.84 -4.45
C ILE A 41 -8.90 12.82 -4.71
N GLY A 42 -9.05 13.86 -3.88
CA GLY A 42 -10.06 14.89 -4.07
C GLY A 42 -9.94 15.60 -5.42
N LEU A 43 -8.69 15.90 -5.85
CA LEU A 43 -8.42 16.43 -7.19
C LEU A 43 -8.88 15.45 -8.28
N GLY A 44 -8.63 14.14 -8.10
CA GLY A 44 -9.07 13.08 -8.99
C GLY A 44 -10.59 13.00 -9.11
N ILE A 45 -11.31 13.05 -7.98
CA ILE A 45 -12.79 13.09 -7.95
C ILE A 45 -13.32 14.30 -8.72
N ILE A 46 -12.76 15.48 -8.49
CA ILE A 46 -13.18 16.72 -9.17
C ILE A 46 -12.93 16.64 -10.67
N ALA A 47 -11.76 16.12 -11.09
CA ALA A 47 -11.37 16.04 -12.48
C ALA A 47 -11.97 14.83 -13.22
N GLY A 48 -12.43 13.82 -12.50
CA GLY A 48 -12.98 12.57 -13.03
C GLY A 48 -14.44 12.65 -13.49
N PRO A 49 -15.01 11.48 -13.88
CA PRO A 49 -16.37 11.39 -14.43
C PRO A 49 -17.47 11.86 -13.47
N THR A 50 -17.25 11.69 -12.18
CA THR A 50 -18.18 12.11 -11.12
C THR A 50 -18.15 13.60 -10.83
N GLY A 51 -17.13 14.32 -11.33
CA GLY A 51 -16.95 15.75 -11.18
C GLY A 51 -17.09 16.50 -12.51
N ALA A 52 -16.00 17.13 -12.95
CA ALA A 52 -15.98 17.96 -14.17
C ALA A 52 -15.74 17.16 -15.47
N ASP A 53 -15.55 15.86 -15.40
CA ASP A 53 -15.30 14.96 -16.54
C ASP A 53 -14.16 15.40 -17.48
N LEU A 54 -13.10 15.99 -16.90
CA LEU A 54 -11.98 16.52 -17.67
C LEU A 54 -11.02 15.44 -18.15
N ILE A 55 -10.98 14.27 -17.47
CA ILE A 55 -9.97 13.24 -17.67
C ILE A 55 -10.52 11.81 -17.81
N SER A 56 -11.84 11.64 -17.98
CA SER A 56 -12.45 10.31 -18.02
C SER A 56 -11.81 9.38 -19.03
N THR A 57 -11.63 9.83 -20.28
CA THR A 57 -10.99 9.04 -21.34
C THR A 57 -9.52 8.74 -21.08
N VAL A 58 -8.79 9.70 -20.51
CA VAL A 58 -7.38 9.53 -20.13
C VAL A 58 -7.26 8.60 -18.93
N ALA A 59 -8.12 8.77 -17.92
CA ALA A 59 -8.15 7.92 -16.74
C ALA A 59 -8.38 6.46 -17.13
N GLN A 60 -9.37 6.16 -17.95
CA GLN A 60 -9.67 4.80 -18.39
C GLN A 60 -8.52 4.13 -19.14
N LYS A 61 -7.79 4.87 -19.98
CA LYS A 61 -6.69 4.32 -20.79
C LYS A 61 -5.36 4.19 -20.03
N THR A 62 -5.06 5.14 -19.12
CA THR A 62 -3.76 5.25 -18.47
C THR A 62 -3.72 4.74 -17.03
N CYS A 63 -4.87 4.71 -16.34
CA CYS A 63 -4.93 4.29 -14.94
C CYS A 63 -4.36 2.86 -14.72
N PRO A 64 -4.74 1.84 -15.49
CA PRO A 64 -4.20 0.50 -15.27
C PRO A 64 -2.68 0.46 -15.41
N TRP A 65 -2.13 1.08 -16.47
CA TRP A 65 -0.70 1.08 -16.72
C TRP A 65 0.10 1.83 -15.65
N ILE A 66 -0.32 3.04 -15.27
CA ILE A 66 0.32 3.81 -14.20
C ILE A 66 0.27 3.05 -12.88
N SER A 67 -0.87 2.43 -12.57
CA SER A 67 -1.04 1.64 -11.36
C SER A 67 -0.05 0.47 -11.30
N HIS A 68 0.06 -0.31 -12.37
CA HIS A 68 0.99 -1.45 -12.43
C HIS A 68 2.45 -0.99 -12.26
N VAL A 69 2.87 0.06 -12.98
CA VAL A 69 4.24 0.61 -12.86
C VAL A 69 4.51 1.12 -11.44
N THR A 70 3.59 1.92 -10.89
CA THR A 70 3.74 2.48 -9.56
C THR A 70 3.85 1.39 -8.51
N LEU A 71 2.96 0.40 -8.56
CA LEU A 71 2.93 -0.67 -7.57
C LEU A 71 4.08 -1.66 -7.72
N ALA A 72 4.58 -1.89 -8.94
CA ALA A 72 5.81 -2.65 -9.16
C ALA A 72 7.03 -1.95 -8.53
N MET A 73 7.13 -0.62 -8.70
CA MET A 73 8.17 0.19 -8.06
C MET A 73 8.05 0.16 -6.52
N VAL A 74 6.85 0.38 -5.99
CA VAL A 74 6.57 0.29 -4.55
C VAL A 74 6.89 -1.11 -4.03
N GLY A 75 6.49 -2.17 -4.73
CA GLY A 75 6.83 -3.55 -4.38
C GLY A 75 8.35 -3.76 -4.26
N PHE A 76 9.12 -3.30 -5.25
CA PHE A 76 10.57 -3.38 -5.22
C PHE A 76 11.17 -2.62 -4.03
N LEU A 77 10.73 -1.38 -3.78
CA LEU A 77 11.18 -0.56 -2.64
C LEU A 77 10.86 -1.21 -1.29
N LEU A 78 9.69 -1.81 -1.16
CA LEU A 78 9.28 -2.52 0.05
C LEU A 78 10.09 -3.80 0.27
N GLY A 79 10.40 -4.53 -0.83
CA GLY A 79 11.37 -5.63 -0.78
C GLY A 79 12.72 -5.18 -0.24
N GLY A 80 13.17 -3.96 -0.58
CA GLY A 80 14.37 -3.34 -0.04
C GLY A 80 14.39 -3.19 1.48
N LYS A 81 13.23 -3.03 2.12
CA LYS A 81 13.11 -2.98 3.58
C LYS A 81 13.31 -4.33 4.27
N LEU A 82 13.25 -5.45 3.52
CA LEU A 82 13.44 -6.82 4.02
C LEU A 82 14.91 -7.23 4.16
N HIS A 83 15.79 -6.29 4.49
CA HIS A 83 17.20 -6.58 4.74
C HIS A 83 17.37 -7.40 6.05
N VAL A 84 17.99 -8.56 5.97
CA VAL A 84 18.12 -9.49 7.12
C VAL A 84 18.79 -8.85 8.34
N SER A 85 19.80 -7.97 8.13
CA SER A 85 20.44 -7.28 9.25
C SER A 85 19.51 -6.25 9.89
N PHE A 86 18.64 -5.59 9.12
CA PHE A 86 17.62 -4.69 9.66
C PHE A 86 16.60 -5.48 10.49
N LEU A 87 16.07 -6.60 9.96
CA LEU A 87 15.14 -7.46 10.67
C LEU A 87 15.75 -8.01 11.97
N ARG A 88 17.02 -8.42 11.93
CA ARG A 88 17.74 -8.86 13.14
C ARG A 88 17.96 -7.74 14.16
N ARG A 89 18.22 -6.52 13.71
CA ARG A 89 18.39 -5.34 14.59
C ARG A 89 17.09 -4.92 15.25
N GLN A 90 15.96 -5.01 14.53
CA GLN A 90 14.63 -4.71 15.09
C GLN A 90 14.25 -5.67 16.22
N GLY A 91 14.89 -6.84 16.26
CA GLY A 91 14.68 -7.84 17.28
C GLY A 91 13.38 -8.64 17.07
N GLN A 92 13.41 -9.85 17.61
CA GLN A 92 12.32 -10.81 17.50
C GLN A 92 10.99 -10.25 18.09
N ALA A 93 11.09 -9.34 19.07
CA ALA A 93 9.94 -8.73 19.70
C ALA A 93 9.14 -7.84 18.74
N ILE A 94 9.81 -6.98 17.94
CA ILE A 94 9.15 -6.10 16.97
C ILE A 94 8.58 -6.91 15.81
N LEU A 95 9.35 -7.86 15.27
CA LEU A 95 8.92 -8.73 14.19
C LEU A 95 7.68 -9.56 14.57
N SER A 96 7.71 -10.16 15.77
CA SER A 96 6.58 -10.92 16.31
C SER A 96 5.36 -10.02 16.57
N SER A 97 5.58 -8.81 17.09
CA SER A 97 4.48 -7.87 17.38
C SER A 97 3.80 -7.38 16.12
N SER A 98 4.57 -6.94 15.11
CA SER A 98 4.02 -6.48 13.84
C SER A 98 3.20 -7.58 13.17
N LEU A 99 3.73 -8.81 13.11
CA LEU A 99 3.03 -9.94 12.51
C LEU A 99 1.70 -10.24 13.24
N TRP A 100 1.69 -10.29 14.58
CA TRP A 100 0.45 -10.55 15.32
C TRP A 100 -0.58 -9.44 15.17
N ILE A 101 -0.16 -8.18 15.19
CA ILE A 101 -1.09 -7.04 14.99
C ILE A 101 -1.72 -7.13 13.60
N THR A 102 -0.91 -7.41 12.58
CA THR A 102 -1.37 -7.50 11.20
C THR A 102 -2.32 -8.68 11.00
N LEU A 103 -1.95 -9.87 11.48
CA LEU A 103 -2.81 -11.08 11.38
C LEU A 103 -4.14 -10.92 12.11
N LEU A 104 -4.12 -10.35 13.32
CA LEU A 104 -5.36 -10.10 14.07
C LEU A 104 -6.23 -9.07 13.38
N THR A 105 -5.65 -7.99 12.85
CA THR A 105 -6.40 -6.99 12.10
C THR A 105 -7.04 -7.61 10.86
N TRP A 106 -6.26 -8.34 10.05
CA TRP A 106 -6.75 -9.05 8.88
C TRP A 106 -7.86 -10.02 9.24
N GLY A 107 -7.64 -10.91 10.21
CA GLY A 107 -8.61 -11.93 10.60
C GLY A 107 -9.91 -11.36 11.13
N ILE A 108 -9.86 -10.34 11.99
CA ILE A 108 -11.06 -9.71 12.56
C ILE A 108 -11.87 -8.99 11.49
N VAL A 109 -11.21 -8.21 10.63
CA VAL A 109 -11.90 -7.49 9.54
C VAL A 109 -12.51 -8.48 8.56
N THR A 110 -11.76 -9.51 8.15
CA THR A 110 -12.27 -10.57 7.27
C THR A 110 -13.50 -11.26 7.88
N LEU A 111 -13.43 -11.66 9.15
CA LEU A 111 -14.54 -12.34 9.80
C LEU A 111 -15.80 -11.46 9.91
N VAL A 112 -15.63 -10.18 10.29
CA VAL A 112 -16.76 -9.25 10.41
C VAL A 112 -17.36 -8.93 9.04
N CYS A 113 -16.53 -8.68 8.03
CA CYS A 113 -17.04 -8.42 6.67
C CYS A 113 -17.68 -9.67 6.06
N ALA A 114 -17.12 -10.87 6.25
CA ALA A 114 -17.72 -12.11 5.78
C ALA A 114 -19.06 -12.39 6.44
N TRP A 115 -19.17 -12.13 7.74
CA TRP A 115 -20.45 -12.27 8.45
C TRP A 115 -21.52 -11.30 7.93
N LEU A 116 -21.10 -10.07 7.56
CA LEU A 116 -22.03 -9.05 7.09
C LEU A 116 -22.44 -9.26 5.62
N THR A 117 -21.51 -9.62 4.75
CA THR A 117 -21.74 -9.72 3.29
C THR A 117 -22.13 -11.14 2.85
N GLY A 118 -21.76 -12.15 3.62
CA GLY A 118 -21.85 -13.55 3.21
C GLY A 118 -20.79 -13.97 2.17
N ASP A 119 -19.93 -13.04 1.75
CA ASP A 119 -18.93 -13.25 0.71
C ASP A 119 -17.52 -13.28 1.31
N TRP A 120 -16.89 -14.45 1.32
CA TRP A 120 -15.56 -14.66 1.86
C TRP A 120 -14.45 -14.09 0.97
N ALA A 121 -14.64 -14.10 -0.36
CA ALA A 121 -13.63 -13.57 -1.28
C ALA A 121 -13.50 -12.06 -1.12
N LEU A 122 -14.61 -11.34 -1.15
CA LEU A 122 -14.66 -9.91 -0.86
C LEU A 122 -14.08 -9.59 0.53
N ALA A 123 -14.48 -10.36 1.54
CA ALA A 123 -14.06 -10.13 2.92
C ALA A 123 -12.55 -10.31 3.12
N LEU A 124 -11.94 -11.31 2.48
CA LEU A 124 -10.48 -11.51 2.49
C LEU A 124 -9.72 -10.32 1.92
N LEU A 125 -10.21 -9.76 0.80
CA LEU A 125 -9.61 -8.59 0.15
C LEU A 125 -9.75 -7.33 1.03
N ILE A 126 -10.94 -7.09 1.58
CA ILE A 126 -11.18 -5.96 2.51
C ILE A 126 -10.33 -6.10 3.78
N GLY A 127 -10.22 -7.32 4.31
CA GLY A 127 -9.36 -7.61 5.46
C GLY A 127 -7.89 -7.30 5.18
N ALA A 128 -7.40 -7.62 3.99
CA ALA A 128 -6.02 -7.31 3.58
C ALA A 128 -5.80 -5.78 3.47
N ILE A 129 -6.75 -5.03 2.89
CA ILE A 129 -6.70 -3.57 2.83
C ILE A 129 -6.59 -2.96 4.25
N ALA A 130 -7.26 -3.55 5.23
CA ALA A 130 -7.25 -3.07 6.61
C ALA A 130 -5.90 -3.22 7.32
N THR A 131 -4.97 -4.02 6.80
CA THR A 131 -3.66 -4.22 7.41
C THR A 131 -2.69 -3.08 7.14
N ALA A 132 -2.88 -2.28 6.10
CA ALA A 132 -2.01 -1.17 5.75
C ALA A 132 -2.00 -0.08 6.83
N THR A 133 -0.82 0.49 7.11
CA THR A 133 -0.62 1.65 7.99
C THR A 133 -0.02 2.83 7.21
N ASP A 134 0.12 3.98 7.88
CA ASP A 134 0.86 5.13 7.35
C ASP A 134 2.15 5.37 8.12
N PRO A 135 3.30 4.94 7.59
CA PRO A 135 4.60 5.21 8.19
C PRO A 135 4.94 6.69 8.24
N ALA A 136 4.52 7.46 7.23
CA ALA A 136 4.86 8.88 7.12
C ALA A 136 4.12 9.68 8.19
N ALA A 137 2.80 9.54 8.30
CA ALA A 137 2.02 10.23 9.32
C ALA A 137 2.47 9.86 10.75
N THR A 138 2.75 8.58 11.01
CA THR A 138 3.25 8.15 12.31
C THR A 138 4.61 8.77 12.65
N ARG A 139 5.53 8.78 11.68
CA ARG A 139 6.86 9.39 11.84
C ARG A 139 6.78 10.89 12.08
N ASP A 140 5.95 11.60 11.32
CA ASP A 140 5.77 13.05 11.45
C ASP A 140 5.26 13.42 12.84
N VAL A 141 4.27 12.69 13.38
CA VAL A 141 3.76 12.89 14.73
C VAL A 141 4.85 12.64 15.80
N ILE A 142 5.69 11.62 15.62
CA ILE A 142 6.82 11.37 16.55
C ILE A 142 7.83 12.51 16.51
N LEU A 143 8.20 13.01 15.31
CA LEU A 143 9.12 14.13 15.16
C LEU A 143 8.57 15.43 15.78
N GLU A 144 7.29 15.72 15.54
CA GLU A 144 6.62 16.89 16.14
C GLU A 144 6.54 16.81 17.66
N SER A 145 6.28 15.62 18.21
CA SER A 145 6.19 15.41 19.66
C SER A 145 7.54 15.52 20.38
N LYS A 146 8.63 15.48 19.62
CA LYS A 146 10.02 15.41 20.14
C LYS A 146 10.23 14.30 21.17
N THR A 147 9.42 13.25 21.11
CA THR A 147 9.45 12.12 22.02
C THR A 147 10.35 11.04 21.43
N GLN A 148 11.47 10.75 22.08
CA GLN A 148 12.37 9.65 21.75
C GLN A 148 12.47 8.72 22.94
N ASN A 149 11.89 7.55 22.82
CA ASN A 149 11.93 6.51 23.85
C ASN A 149 11.76 5.13 23.23
N LEU A 150 11.87 4.07 24.01
CA LEU A 150 11.77 2.69 23.54
C LEU A 150 10.41 2.40 22.87
N PHE A 151 9.34 3.09 23.25
CA PHE A 151 8.02 2.95 22.63
C PHE A 151 8.03 3.51 21.20
N THR A 152 8.59 4.70 20.98
CA THR A 152 8.69 5.32 19.65
C THR A 152 9.54 4.50 18.71
N ASP A 153 10.67 3.94 19.18
CA ASP A 153 11.54 3.08 18.37
C ASP A 153 10.81 1.80 17.94
N ARG A 154 10.05 1.20 18.85
CA ARG A 154 9.25 0.01 18.55
C ARG A 154 8.08 0.32 17.62
N LEU A 155 7.39 1.43 17.84
CA LEU A 155 6.30 1.89 16.99
C LEU A 155 6.80 2.08 15.54
N LEU A 156 7.91 2.79 15.34
CA LEU A 156 8.52 2.98 14.01
C LEU A 156 8.95 1.65 13.39
N GLY A 157 9.51 0.74 14.19
CA GLY A 157 9.86 -0.60 13.71
C GLY A 157 8.65 -1.41 13.26
N ILE A 158 7.54 -1.39 14.00
CA ILE A 158 6.30 -2.09 13.65
C ILE A 158 5.70 -1.50 12.38
N VAL A 159 5.52 -0.17 12.32
CA VAL A 159 4.93 0.53 11.16
C VAL A 159 5.74 0.27 9.90
N SER A 160 7.08 0.24 10.00
CA SER A 160 7.94 -0.05 8.84
C SER A 160 7.78 -1.47 8.28
N LEU A 161 7.31 -2.41 9.10
CA LEU A 161 7.06 -3.80 8.70
C LEU A 161 5.61 -4.04 8.28
N ASP A 162 4.66 -3.26 8.78
CA ASP A 162 3.24 -3.43 8.50
C ASP A 162 2.92 -3.36 7.01
N ASP A 163 3.57 -2.46 6.26
CA ASP A 163 3.41 -2.35 4.81
C ASP A 163 3.79 -3.65 4.10
N VAL A 164 4.90 -4.26 4.54
CA VAL A 164 5.39 -5.51 3.96
C VAL A 164 4.42 -6.66 4.26
N TRP A 165 3.99 -6.77 5.53
CA TRP A 165 2.99 -7.78 5.91
C TRP A 165 1.68 -7.57 5.19
N GLY A 166 1.23 -6.31 5.05
CA GLY A 166 0.00 -5.95 4.35
C GLY A 166 0.00 -6.44 2.91
N LEU A 167 1.09 -6.22 2.19
CA LEU A 167 1.23 -6.69 0.80
C LEU A 167 1.33 -8.20 0.68
N LEU A 168 2.05 -8.87 1.59
CA LEU A 168 2.12 -10.33 1.61
C LEU A 168 0.75 -10.95 1.90
N ILE A 169 0.02 -10.40 2.87
CA ILE A 169 -1.34 -10.85 3.20
C ILE A 169 -2.29 -10.54 2.05
N PHE A 170 -2.15 -9.41 1.37
CA PHE A 170 -2.94 -9.09 0.21
C PHE A 170 -2.70 -10.08 -0.94
N SER A 171 -1.46 -10.38 -1.29
CA SER A 171 -1.13 -11.38 -2.31
C SER A 171 -1.73 -12.75 -1.95
N LEU A 172 -1.64 -13.15 -0.67
CA LEU A 172 -2.28 -14.38 -0.20
C LEU A 172 -3.81 -14.30 -0.31
N SER A 173 -4.42 -13.17 0.05
CA SER A 173 -5.87 -12.96 -0.02
C SER A 173 -6.39 -12.99 -1.45
N VAL A 174 -5.65 -12.40 -2.42
CA VAL A 174 -5.97 -12.47 -3.85
C VAL A 174 -5.97 -13.91 -4.33
N SER A 175 -4.93 -14.67 -4.01
CA SER A 175 -4.84 -16.08 -4.40
C SER A 175 -5.94 -16.94 -3.76
N LEU A 176 -6.27 -16.69 -2.48
CA LEU A 176 -7.37 -17.39 -1.80
C LEU A 176 -8.74 -17.01 -2.38
N ALA A 177 -8.97 -15.73 -2.66
CA ALA A 177 -10.20 -15.26 -3.29
C ALA A 177 -10.37 -15.86 -4.70
N GLY A 178 -9.31 -15.84 -5.51
CA GLY A 178 -9.29 -16.47 -6.82
C GLY A 178 -9.59 -17.98 -6.74
N PHE A 179 -9.01 -18.68 -5.76
CA PHE A 179 -9.31 -20.08 -5.50
C PHE A 179 -10.79 -20.33 -5.15
N MET A 180 -11.39 -19.45 -4.32
CA MET A 180 -12.79 -19.57 -3.91
C MET A 180 -13.78 -19.30 -5.07
N LEU A 181 -13.43 -18.36 -5.95
CA LEU A 181 -14.27 -17.97 -7.09
C LEU A 181 -14.09 -18.90 -8.30
N ALA A 182 -12.94 -19.57 -8.41
CA ALA A 182 -12.68 -20.46 -9.52
C ALA A 182 -13.49 -21.74 -9.41
N THR A 183 -14.32 -22.00 -10.41
CA THR A 183 -15.10 -23.22 -10.55
C THR A 183 -14.29 -24.24 -11.36
N GLY A 184 -13.65 -25.20 -10.67
CA GLY A 184 -12.96 -26.32 -11.36
C GLY A 184 -11.82 -26.95 -10.57
N SER A 185 -11.45 -28.19 -10.96
CA SER A 185 -10.42 -28.99 -10.28
C SER A 185 -8.98 -28.45 -10.39
N GLY A 186 -8.75 -27.40 -11.19
CA GLY A 186 -7.44 -26.76 -11.39
C GLY A 186 -7.20 -25.50 -10.57
N ALA A 187 -8.24 -24.96 -9.90
CA ALA A 187 -8.16 -23.66 -9.24
C ALA A 187 -7.10 -23.60 -8.11
N ALA A 188 -6.98 -24.68 -7.33
CA ALA A 188 -5.94 -24.78 -6.30
C ALA A 188 -4.52 -24.73 -6.88
N LEU A 189 -4.33 -25.40 -8.02
CA LEU A 189 -3.02 -25.43 -8.71
C LEU A 189 -2.67 -24.05 -9.27
N LEU A 190 -3.65 -23.32 -9.80
CA LEU A 190 -3.46 -21.95 -10.30
C LEU A 190 -3.10 -20.97 -9.18
N GLY A 191 -3.78 -21.02 -8.03
CA GLY A 191 -3.43 -20.19 -6.86
C GLY A 191 -2.04 -20.50 -6.28
N LEU A 192 -1.66 -21.78 -6.25
CA LEU A 192 -0.29 -22.18 -5.88
C LEU A 192 0.73 -21.69 -6.90
N TRP A 193 0.42 -21.79 -8.20
CA TRP A 193 1.26 -21.28 -9.27
C TRP A 193 1.47 -19.76 -9.15
N GLU A 194 0.41 -19.00 -8.88
CA GLU A 194 0.47 -17.55 -8.70
C GLU A 194 1.45 -17.15 -7.58
N LEU A 195 1.39 -17.84 -6.43
CA LEU A 195 2.27 -17.58 -5.28
C LEU A 195 3.70 -18.08 -5.52
N PHE A 196 3.86 -19.37 -5.80
CA PHE A 196 5.20 -19.98 -5.96
C PHE A 196 5.92 -19.49 -7.21
N GLY A 197 5.18 -19.28 -8.30
CA GLY A 197 5.71 -18.68 -9.52
C GLY A 197 6.24 -17.27 -9.30
N ALA A 198 5.52 -16.45 -8.52
CA ALA A 198 5.98 -15.12 -8.14
C ALA A 198 7.26 -15.15 -7.30
N LEU A 199 7.38 -16.08 -6.34
CA LEU A 199 8.60 -16.28 -5.55
C LEU A 199 9.78 -16.68 -6.45
N ILE A 200 9.57 -17.65 -7.32
CA ILE A 200 10.60 -18.15 -8.25
C ILE A 200 11.03 -17.03 -9.22
N LEU A 201 10.08 -16.31 -9.81
CA LEU A 201 10.37 -15.20 -10.70
C LEU A 201 11.13 -14.07 -10.01
N GLY A 202 10.68 -13.68 -8.82
CA GLY A 202 11.36 -12.65 -8.02
C GLY A 202 12.80 -13.04 -7.66
N LEU A 203 13.06 -14.30 -7.31
CA LEU A 203 14.41 -14.84 -7.09
C LEU A 203 15.23 -14.85 -8.41
N ALA A 204 14.66 -15.34 -9.49
CA ALA A 204 15.32 -15.46 -10.79
C ALA A 204 15.72 -14.08 -11.36
N MET A 205 14.88 -13.05 -11.15
CA MET A 205 15.16 -11.67 -11.53
C MET A 205 16.08 -10.96 -10.53
N GLY A 206 15.91 -11.21 -9.24
CA GLY A 206 16.66 -10.54 -8.19
C GLY A 206 18.16 -10.89 -8.19
N LEU A 207 18.52 -12.13 -8.47
CA LEU A 207 19.92 -12.55 -8.49
C LEU A 207 20.76 -11.87 -9.60
N PRO A 208 20.32 -11.83 -10.87
CA PRO A 208 21.02 -11.09 -11.92
C PRO A 208 21.11 -9.59 -11.64
N VAL A 209 20.01 -8.98 -11.14
CA VAL A 209 19.97 -7.55 -10.79
C VAL A 209 20.94 -7.25 -9.65
N ALA A 210 21.00 -8.09 -8.60
CA ALA A 210 21.96 -7.95 -7.51
C ALA A 210 23.41 -8.02 -8.01
N TRP A 211 23.70 -8.90 -8.96
CA TRP A 211 25.04 -9.03 -9.56
C TRP A 211 25.37 -7.85 -10.48
N LEU A 212 24.42 -7.35 -11.27
CA LEU A 212 24.59 -6.20 -12.15
C LEU A 212 24.90 -4.94 -11.31
N THR A 213 24.11 -4.70 -10.27
CA THR A 213 24.30 -3.58 -9.33
C THR A 213 25.65 -3.61 -8.62
N ALA A 214 26.24 -4.80 -8.40
CA ALA A 214 27.56 -4.95 -7.79
C ALA A 214 28.72 -4.48 -8.71
N ARG A 215 28.47 -4.38 -10.03
CA ARG A 215 29.46 -3.94 -11.03
C ARG A 215 29.39 -2.44 -11.33
N SER A 216 28.30 -1.79 -10.96
CA SER A 216 28.05 -0.40 -11.30
C SER A 216 29.06 0.53 -10.64
N SER A 217 29.82 1.27 -11.46
CA SER A 217 30.73 2.34 -11.04
C SER A 217 30.00 3.67 -10.89
N ASP A 218 30.63 4.66 -10.26
CA ASP A 218 30.06 6.00 -10.13
C ASP A 218 29.93 6.65 -11.53
N GLY A 219 28.68 7.00 -11.93
CA GLY A 219 28.37 7.62 -13.23
C GLY A 219 27.62 6.73 -14.22
N GLU A 220 27.35 5.45 -13.92
CA GLU A 220 26.55 4.57 -14.77
C GLU A 220 25.04 4.83 -14.64
N PRO A 221 24.20 4.48 -15.67
CA PRO A 221 22.77 4.76 -15.70
C PRO A 221 21.95 3.84 -14.79
N LEU A 222 22.26 3.85 -13.50
CA LEU A 222 21.66 2.99 -12.46
C LEU A 222 20.13 3.05 -12.42
N LEU A 223 19.55 4.21 -12.75
CA LEU A 223 18.10 4.37 -12.83
C LEU A 223 17.50 3.51 -13.94
N VAL A 224 18.15 3.48 -15.12
CA VAL A 224 17.68 2.68 -16.26
C VAL A 224 17.74 1.20 -15.93
N GLU A 225 18.82 0.76 -15.27
CA GLU A 225 18.98 -0.62 -14.82
C GLU A 225 17.90 -1.03 -13.80
N ALA A 226 17.71 -0.21 -12.76
CA ALA A 226 16.73 -0.49 -11.71
C ALA A 226 15.28 -0.46 -12.25
N LEU A 227 14.92 0.58 -13.01
CA LEU A 227 13.60 0.72 -13.60
C LEU A 227 13.34 -0.38 -14.64
N GLY A 228 14.33 -0.65 -15.51
CA GLY A 228 14.25 -1.71 -16.50
C GLY A 228 14.05 -3.08 -15.86
N ALA A 229 14.75 -3.38 -14.77
CA ALA A 229 14.57 -4.61 -14.01
C ALA A 229 13.17 -4.73 -13.39
N VAL A 230 12.66 -3.64 -12.79
CA VAL A 230 11.32 -3.60 -12.20
C VAL A 230 10.24 -3.82 -13.26
N LEU A 231 10.32 -3.09 -14.39
CA LEU A 231 9.36 -3.23 -15.48
C LEU A 231 9.42 -4.62 -16.13
N LEU A 232 10.62 -5.16 -16.33
CA LEU A 232 10.80 -6.50 -16.88
C LEU A 232 10.24 -7.57 -15.94
N CYS A 233 10.49 -7.47 -14.64
CA CYS A 233 9.94 -8.38 -13.64
C CYS A 233 8.41 -8.33 -13.64
N ALA A 234 7.82 -7.13 -13.64
CA ALA A 234 6.38 -6.95 -13.69
C ALA A 234 5.78 -7.51 -15.00
N GLY A 235 6.38 -7.22 -16.15
CA GLY A 235 5.92 -7.72 -17.45
C GLY A 235 6.01 -9.24 -17.57
N LEU A 236 7.11 -9.85 -17.09
CA LEU A 236 7.23 -11.31 -17.04
C LEU A 236 6.23 -11.96 -16.09
N ALA A 237 5.94 -11.31 -14.95
CA ALA A 237 4.93 -11.80 -14.02
C ALA A 237 3.54 -11.85 -14.66
N GLU A 238 3.13 -10.79 -15.38
CA GLU A 238 1.89 -10.78 -16.16
C GLU A 238 1.85 -11.87 -17.23
N LEU A 239 2.93 -12.04 -18.01
CA LEU A 239 3.04 -13.08 -19.03
C LEU A 239 2.93 -14.49 -18.45
N LEU A 240 3.45 -14.73 -17.25
CA LEU A 240 3.42 -16.01 -16.56
C LEU A 240 2.16 -16.20 -15.70
N SER A 241 1.27 -15.23 -15.68
CA SER A 241 0.07 -15.19 -14.82
C SER A 241 0.41 -15.44 -13.35
N VAL A 242 1.43 -14.73 -12.85
CA VAL A 242 1.84 -14.74 -11.44
C VAL A 242 1.77 -13.32 -10.85
N SER A 243 1.72 -13.19 -9.53
CA SER A 243 1.63 -11.89 -8.86
C SER A 243 2.86 -11.02 -9.14
N TYR A 244 2.70 -9.95 -9.94
CA TYR A 244 3.78 -9.01 -10.26
C TYR A 244 4.26 -8.25 -9.02
N LEU A 245 3.34 -7.91 -8.11
CA LEU A 245 3.66 -7.21 -6.88
C LEU A 245 4.55 -8.07 -5.97
N LEU A 246 4.17 -9.33 -5.74
CA LEU A 246 4.96 -10.26 -4.95
C LEU A 246 6.32 -10.54 -5.61
N SER A 247 6.36 -10.71 -6.93
CA SER A 247 7.63 -10.89 -7.68
C SER A 247 8.58 -9.71 -7.48
N CYS A 248 8.08 -8.47 -7.56
CA CYS A 248 8.88 -7.27 -7.34
C CYS A 248 9.32 -7.12 -5.87
N ILE A 249 8.48 -7.50 -4.88
CA ILE A 249 8.89 -7.52 -3.46
C ILE A 249 10.03 -8.53 -3.26
N VAL A 250 9.90 -9.73 -3.78
CA VAL A 250 10.93 -10.77 -3.66
C VAL A 250 12.21 -10.35 -4.37
N MET A 251 12.10 -9.78 -5.57
CA MET A 251 13.26 -9.22 -6.30
C MET A 251 13.98 -8.17 -5.46
N GLY A 252 13.26 -7.20 -4.87
CA GLY A 252 13.82 -6.18 -4.00
C GLY A 252 14.47 -6.79 -2.75
N ALA A 253 13.84 -7.80 -2.13
CA ALA A 253 14.39 -8.51 -0.98
C ALA A 253 15.70 -9.26 -1.32
N VAL A 254 15.79 -9.85 -2.51
CA VAL A 254 17.02 -10.48 -3.00
C VAL A 254 18.12 -9.44 -3.22
N VAL A 255 17.81 -8.36 -3.93
CA VAL A 255 18.78 -7.28 -4.20
C VAL A 255 19.33 -6.70 -2.91
N THR A 256 18.48 -6.38 -1.94
CA THR A 256 18.94 -5.78 -0.67
C THR A 256 19.81 -6.71 0.16
N ASN A 257 19.65 -8.04 0.05
CA ASN A 257 20.40 -9.01 0.84
C ASN A 257 21.65 -9.57 0.14
N VAL A 258 21.70 -9.52 -1.20
CA VAL A 258 22.78 -10.13 -2.00
C VAL A 258 23.73 -9.09 -2.60
N ALA A 259 23.23 -7.92 -3.00
CA ALA A 259 24.04 -6.90 -3.64
C ALA A 259 25.00 -6.19 -2.65
N ARG A 260 26.25 -5.98 -3.06
CA ARG A 260 27.26 -5.27 -2.26
C ARG A 260 26.92 -3.79 -2.05
N HIS A 261 26.31 -3.15 -3.04
CA HIS A 261 25.89 -1.73 -3.02
C HIS A 261 24.36 -1.63 -3.09
N HIS A 262 23.67 -2.36 -2.21
CA HIS A 262 22.22 -2.56 -2.23
C HIS A 262 21.39 -1.26 -2.17
N ASN A 263 21.88 -0.18 -1.58
CA ASN A 263 21.09 1.06 -1.44
C ASN A 263 20.89 1.82 -2.76
N ARG A 264 21.82 1.71 -3.72
CA ARG A 264 21.82 2.52 -4.94
C ARG A 264 20.57 2.34 -5.83
N PRO A 265 20.14 1.10 -6.19
CA PRO A 265 18.95 0.92 -7.03
C PRO A 265 17.67 1.39 -6.36
N PHE A 266 17.57 1.27 -5.03
CA PHE A 266 16.41 1.77 -4.29
C PHE A 266 16.35 3.30 -4.34
N HIS A 267 17.45 4.02 -4.07
CA HIS A 267 17.47 5.47 -4.19
C HIS A 267 17.16 5.96 -5.60
N ALA A 268 17.59 5.25 -6.64
CA ALA A 268 17.27 5.60 -8.02
C ALA A 268 15.75 5.51 -8.27
N ILE A 269 15.10 4.47 -7.79
CA ILE A 269 13.63 4.32 -7.91
C ILE A 269 12.89 5.34 -7.03
N GLU A 270 13.31 5.57 -5.78
CA GLU A 270 12.73 6.57 -4.88
C GLU A 270 12.67 7.98 -5.51
N GLN A 271 13.68 8.36 -6.30
CA GLN A 271 13.74 9.67 -6.96
C GLN A 271 12.62 9.87 -7.99
N ILE A 272 12.16 8.81 -8.64
CA ILE A 272 11.14 8.85 -9.68
C ILE A 272 9.77 8.34 -9.22
N GLU A 273 9.68 7.72 -8.05
CA GLU A 273 8.44 7.16 -7.52
C GLU A 273 7.35 8.23 -7.35
N TRP A 274 7.72 9.39 -6.85
CA TRP A 274 6.76 10.43 -6.48
C TRP A 274 5.84 10.91 -7.61
N PRO A 275 6.28 11.23 -8.83
CA PRO A 275 5.40 11.59 -9.94
C PRO A 275 4.40 10.48 -10.28
N PHE A 276 4.80 9.22 -10.23
CA PHE A 276 3.93 8.08 -10.49
C PHE A 276 2.89 7.91 -9.39
N MET A 277 3.30 8.01 -8.11
CA MET A 277 2.40 7.96 -6.96
C MET A 277 1.36 9.08 -7.00
N MET A 278 1.78 10.30 -7.37
CA MET A 278 0.88 11.44 -7.52
C MET A 278 -0.22 11.14 -8.56
N LEU A 279 0.17 10.73 -9.77
CA LEU A 279 -0.77 10.35 -10.83
C LEU A 279 -1.65 9.19 -10.41
N PHE A 280 -1.07 8.19 -9.74
CA PHE A 280 -1.78 7.03 -9.22
C PHE A 280 -2.95 7.44 -8.29
N PHE A 281 -2.72 8.33 -7.31
CA PHE A 281 -3.77 8.79 -6.40
C PHE A 281 -4.81 9.65 -7.09
N ILE A 282 -4.42 10.51 -8.03
CA ILE A 282 -5.38 11.31 -8.80
C ILE A 282 -6.27 10.39 -9.65
N LEU A 283 -5.68 9.41 -10.34
CA LEU A 283 -6.43 8.47 -11.17
C LEU A 283 -7.30 7.52 -10.33
N ALA A 284 -6.82 7.10 -9.16
CA ALA A 284 -7.64 6.34 -8.20
C ALA A 284 -8.87 7.15 -7.74
N GLY A 285 -8.68 8.44 -7.44
CA GLY A 285 -9.79 9.35 -7.14
C GLY A 285 -10.76 9.53 -8.30
N ALA A 286 -10.25 9.61 -9.53
CA ALA A 286 -11.09 9.74 -10.74
C ALA A 286 -11.90 8.46 -11.06
N SER A 287 -11.43 7.31 -10.60
CA SER A 287 -12.13 6.01 -10.74
C SER A 287 -13.19 5.78 -9.67
N LEU A 288 -13.31 6.68 -8.68
CA LEU A 288 -14.24 6.52 -7.57
C LEU A 288 -15.67 6.88 -8.00
N ASP A 289 -16.60 5.98 -7.72
CA ASP A 289 -18.04 6.26 -7.81
C ASP A 289 -18.55 6.85 -6.48
N ILE A 290 -18.98 8.13 -6.49
CA ILE A 290 -19.48 8.81 -5.30
C ILE A 290 -20.83 8.19 -4.84
N ASP A 291 -21.64 7.68 -5.74
CA ASP A 291 -22.89 7.01 -5.38
C ASP A 291 -22.63 5.71 -4.64
N ALA A 292 -21.55 4.98 -4.98
CA ALA A 292 -21.11 3.81 -4.25
C ALA A 292 -20.66 4.16 -2.81
N VAL A 293 -20.10 5.35 -2.56
CA VAL A 293 -19.75 5.81 -1.20
C VAL A 293 -20.99 5.89 -0.30
N THR A 294 -22.10 6.39 -0.83
CA THR A 294 -23.36 6.50 -0.05
C THR A 294 -23.97 5.13 0.25
N GLN A 295 -23.70 4.12 -0.60
CA GLN A 295 -24.21 2.76 -0.46
C GLN A 295 -23.33 1.90 0.47
N LEU A 296 -22.13 2.33 0.81
CA LEU A 296 -21.19 1.57 1.66
C LEU A 296 -21.71 1.34 3.09
N GLY A 297 -22.60 2.22 3.58
CA GLY A 297 -23.39 2.13 4.82
C GLY A 297 -22.82 1.23 5.92
N SER A 298 -23.41 0.02 6.03
CA SER A 298 -23.03 -0.94 7.07
C SER A 298 -21.63 -1.55 6.84
N LEU A 299 -21.19 -1.78 5.60
CA LEU A 299 -19.88 -2.36 5.29
C LEU A 299 -18.74 -1.41 5.66
N GLY A 300 -18.86 -0.13 5.34
CA GLY A 300 -17.87 0.87 5.72
C GLY A 300 -17.77 1.06 7.23
N ALA A 301 -18.91 1.11 7.92
CA ALA A 301 -18.94 1.18 9.38
C ALA A 301 -18.33 -0.08 10.01
N ALA A 302 -18.64 -1.26 9.51
CA ALA A 302 -18.07 -2.53 9.94
C ALA A 302 -16.54 -2.57 9.71
N TYR A 303 -16.07 -2.11 8.55
CA TYR A 303 -14.65 -1.99 8.25
C TYR A 303 -13.92 -1.11 9.25
N VAL A 304 -14.41 0.10 9.49
CA VAL A 304 -13.80 1.05 10.44
C VAL A 304 -13.77 0.48 11.85
N ALA A 305 -14.92 -0.03 12.33
CA ALA A 305 -15.04 -0.56 13.69
C ALA A 305 -14.17 -1.81 13.89
N SER A 306 -14.20 -2.76 12.95
CA SER A 306 -13.44 -4.01 13.03
C SER A 306 -11.92 -3.76 12.91
N ARG A 307 -11.49 -2.79 12.09
CA ARG A 307 -10.09 -2.38 12.00
C ARG A 307 -9.58 -1.76 13.30
N ILE A 308 -10.34 -0.84 13.90
CA ILE A 308 -10.00 -0.29 15.21
C ILE A 308 -9.87 -1.41 16.25
N LEU A 309 -10.85 -2.30 16.30
CA LEU A 309 -10.84 -3.44 17.21
C LEU A 309 -9.63 -4.35 16.97
N GLY A 310 -9.31 -4.66 15.72
CA GLY A 310 -8.17 -5.49 15.34
C GLY A 310 -6.84 -4.88 15.79
N ARG A 311 -6.63 -3.60 15.56
CA ARG A 311 -5.42 -2.87 15.99
C ARG A 311 -5.29 -2.83 17.51
N LEU A 312 -6.37 -2.52 18.24
CA LEU A 312 -6.36 -2.50 19.70
C LEU A 312 -6.12 -3.88 20.30
N LEU A 313 -6.81 -4.91 19.82
CA LEU A 313 -6.59 -6.29 20.27
C LEU A 313 -5.18 -6.79 19.94
N GLY A 314 -4.67 -6.45 18.76
CA GLY A 314 -3.29 -6.72 18.38
C GLY A 314 -2.29 -6.10 19.34
N GLY A 315 -2.47 -4.83 19.69
CA GLY A 315 -1.67 -4.14 20.70
C GLY A 315 -1.75 -4.80 22.09
N ILE A 316 -2.95 -5.22 22.52
CA ILE A 316 -3.16 -5.96 23.78
C ILE A 316 -2.40 -7.29 23.79
N VAL A 317 -2.48 -8.07 22.71
CA VAL A 317 -1.75 -9.34 22.58
C VAL A 317 -0.24 -9.10 22.64
N CYS A 318 0.25 -8.05 21.99
CA CYS A 318 1.65 -7.67 22.07
C CYS A 318 2.09 -7.29 23.49
N SER A 319 1.27 -6.51 24.22
CA SER A 319 1.59 -6.10 25.58
C SER A 319 1.68 -7.30 26.50
N ARG A 320 0.75 -8.25 26.41
CA ARG A 320 0.76 -9.48 27.21
C ARG A 320 1.97 -10.36 26.93
N ARG A 321 2.36 -10.52 25.66
CA ARG A 321 3.54 -11.30 25.25
C ARG A 321 4.86 -10.70 25.71
N GLN A 322 4.93 -9.36 25.77
CA GLN A 322 6.11 -8.63 26.20
C GLN A 322 6.08 -8.23 27.70
N GLN A 323 5.08 -8.71 28.45
CA GLN A 323 4.87 -8.40 29.85
C GLN A 323 4.77 -6.89 30.13
N TRP A 324 4.14 -6.16 29.19
CA TRP A 324 3.87 -4.73 29.33
C TRP A 324 2.50 -4.48 29.98
N PRO A 325 2.30 -3.32 30.60
CA PRO A 325 0.97 -2.89 31.03
C PRO A 325 -0.02 -2.89 29.86
N LEU A 326 -1.27 -3.23 30.12
CA LEU A 326 -2.34 -3.26 29.11
C LEU A 326 -2.51 -1.90 28.42
N SER A 327 -2.32 -0.81 29.17
CA SER A 327 -2.36 0.56 28.65
C SER A 327 -1.32 0.83 27.55
N HIS A 328 -0.15 0.21 27.63
CA HIS A 328 0.89 0.30 26.58
C HIS A 328 0.44 -0.40 25.30
N GLY A 329 -0.26 -1.53 25.43
CA GLY A 329 -0.84 -2.23 24.29
C GLY A 329 -1.93 -1.44 23.59
N LEU A 330 -2.83 -0.83 24.35
CA LEU A 330 -3.87 0.05 23.82
C LEU A 330 -3.27 1.29 23.15
N ALA A 331 -2.25 1.91 23.76
CA ALA A 331 -1.52 3.03 23.16
C ALA A 331 -0.84 2.62 21.84
N LEU A 332 -0.24 1.42 21.80
CA LEU A 332 0.37 0.89 20.56
C LEU A 332 -0.67 0.69 19.47
N GLY A 333 -1.79 0.01 19.77
CA GLY A 333 -2.87 -0.21 18.82
C GLY A 333 -3.47 1.10 18.30
N GLY A 334 -3.67 2.10 19.19
CA GLY A 334 -4.15 3.43 18.82
C GLY A 334 -3.17 4.20 17.93
N ALA A 335 -1.86 4.07 18.18
CA ALA A 335 -0.82 4.71 17.38
C ALA A 335 -0.63 4.09 15.99
N LEU A 336 -1.19 2.88 15.74
CA LEU A 336 -1.14 2.16 14.47
C LEU A 336 -2.41 2.34 13.63
N LEU A 337 -3.29 3.27 13.98
CA LEU A 337 -4.52 3.56 13.23
C LEU A 337 -4.32 4.39 11.96
N PRO A 338 -3.32 5.29 11.82
CA PRO A 338 -3.12 6.00 10.56
C PRO A 338 -3.07 5.03 9.38
N GLN A 339 -3.76 5.37 8.28
CA GLN A 339 -3.83 4.58 7.06
C GLN A 339 -3.72 5.52 5.87
N ALA A 340 -2.91 5.17 4.88
CA ALA A 340 -2.66 6.01 3.74
C ALA A 340 -2.63 5.24 2.40
N GLY A 341 -1.89 5.76 1.45
CA GLY A 341 -1.89 5.41 0.05
C GLY A 341 -1.73 3.93 -0.30
N ILE A 342 -1.00 3.15 0.50
CA ILE A 342 -0.82 1.71 0.24
C ILE A 342 -2.16 0.97 0.29
N ALA A 343 -3.07 1.35 1.21
CA ALA A 343 -4.40 0.75 1.28
C ALA A 343 -5.19 0.96 -0.02
N ILE A 344 -5.12 2.17 -0.59
CA ILE A 344 -5.77 2.51 -1.85
C ILE A 344 -5.10 1.77 -3.00
N GLY A 345 -3.76 1.66 -2.97
CA GLY A 345 -3.00 0.89 -3.93
C GLY A 345 -3.42 -0.58 -3.99
N ILE A 346 -3.49 -1.21 -2.84
CA ILE A 346 -3.97 -2.58 -2.68
C ILE A 346 -5.41 -2.72 -3.19
N ALA A 347 -6.31 -1.78 -2.85
CA ALA A 347 -7.69 -1.80 -3.30
C ALA A 347 -7.80 -1.68 -4.83
N LEU A 348 -6.97 -0.83 -5.44
CA LEU A 348 -6.97 -0.67 -6.90
C LEU A 348 -6.46 -1.94 -7.61
N ILE A 349 -5.45 -2.63 -7.08
CA ILE A 349 -5.04 -3.94 -7.62
C ILE A 349 -6.18 -4.94 -7.47
N GLY A 350 -6.78 -5.01 -6.29
CA GLY A 350 -7.91 -5.89 -6.03
C GLY A 350 -9.08 -5.64 -6.97
N SER A 351 -9.39 -4.37 -7.27
CA SER A 351 -10.47 -3.99 -8.19
C SER A 351 -10.18 -4.37 -9.65
N GLN A 352 -8.92 -4.42 -10.04
CA GLN A 352 -8.52 -4.86 -11.37
C GLN A 352 -8.54 -6.39 -11.47
N ALA A 353 -8.11 -7.09 -10.41
CA ALA A 353 -8.12 -8.55 -10.35
C ALA A 353 -9.56 -9.12 -10.23
N PHE A 354 -10.43 -8.41 -9.54
CA PHE A 354 -11.83 -8.79 -9.28
C PHE A 354 -12.77 -7.63 -9.59
N PRO A 355 -13.10 -7.40 -10.87
CA PRO A 355 -13.93 -6.25 -11.29
C PRO A 355 -15.32 -6.22 -10.64
N GLU A 356 -15.88 -7.39 -10.27
CA GLU A 356 -17.14 -7.52 -9.54
C GLU A 356 -17.13 -6.89 -8.15
N TYR A 357 -15.95 -6.74 -7.54
CA TYR A 357 -15.78 -6.14 -6.21
C TYR A 357 -15.17 -4.72 -6.28
N ALA A 358 -14.94 -4.18 -7.49
CA ALA A 358 -14.20 -2.94 -7.69
C ALA A 358 -14.74 -1.78 -6.85
N ASP A 359 -16.05 -1.55 -6.92
CA ASP A 359 -16.71 -0.44 -6.21
C ASP A 359 -16.58 -0.57 -4.69
N GLN A 360 -16.83 -1.77 -4.15
CA GLN A 360 -16.73 -2.01 -2.70
C GLN A 360 -15.29 -1.87 -2.20
N LEU A 361 -14.30 -2.39 -2.92
CA LEU A 361 -12.90 -2.32 -2.53
C LEU A 361 -12.39 -0.88 -2.56
N LEU A 362 -12.60 -0.15 -3.67
CA LEU A 362 -12.14 1.22 -3.82
C LEU A 362 -12.83 2.15 -2.82
N THR A 363 -14.15 2.05 -2.71
CA THR A 363 -14.91 2.92 -1.81
C THR A 363 -14.55 2.67 -0.35
N THR A 364 -14.42 1.39 0.06
CA THR A 364 -14.01 1.03 1.44
C THR A 364 -12.60 1.54 1.74
N ALA A 365 -11.67 1.36 0.82
CA ALA A 365 -10.29 1.81 1.00
C ALA A 365 -10.19 3.33 1.09
N ILE A 366 -10.84 4.07 0.18
CA ILE A 366 -10.77 5.54 0.13
C ILE A 366 -11.47 6.14 1.34
N ALA A 367 -12.70 5.72 1.64
CA ALA A 367 -13.43 6.20 2.82
C ALA A 367 -12.68 5.86 4.11
N GLY A 368 -12.17 4.64 4.24
CA GLY A 368 -11.35 4.23 5.37
C GLY A 368 -10.08 5.06 5.51
N THR A 369 -9.36 5.29 4.41
CA THR A 369 -8.15 6.12 4.40
C THR A 369 -8.46 7.53 4.87
N VAL A 370 -9.48 8.20 4.34
CA VAL A 370 -9.87 9.56 4.78
C VAL A 370 -10.17 9.60 6.27
N ILE A 371 -10.94 8.64 6.78
CA ILE A 371 -11.28 8.55 8.21
C ILE A 371 -10.01 8.37 9.05
N PHE A 372 -9.15 7.42 8.69
CA PHE A 372 -7.97 7.09 9.47
C PHE A 372 -6.81 8.08 9.29
N GLU A 373 -6.72 8.82 8.20
CA GLU A 373 -5.82 9.96 8.08
C GLU A 373 -6.24 11.13 8.98
N LEU A 374 -7.53 11.38 9.14
CA LEU A 374 -8.03 12.43 10.03
C LEU A 374 -7.95 12.04 11.52
N MET A 375 -8.30 10.79 11.86
CA MET A 375 -8.32 10.31 13.25
C MET A 375 -6.98 9.78 13.74
N GLY A 376 -6.18 9.22 12.85
CA GLY A 376 -4.95 8.49 13.18
C GLY A 376 -3.90 9.38 13.87
N PRO A 377 -3.42 10.47 13.23
CA PRO A 377 -2.38 11.33 13.81
C PRO A 377 -2.75 11.90 15.20
N PRO A 378 -3.98 12.41 15.46
CA PRO A 378 -4.40 12.80 16.80
C PRO A 378 -4.33 11.66 17.82
N LEU A 379 -4.74 10.45 17.45
CA LEU A 379 -4.68 9.28 18.33
C LEU A 379 -3.25 8.84 18.59
N THR A 380 -2.38 8.87 17.57
CA THR A 380 -0.94 8.63 17.73
C THR A 380 -0.32 9.64 18.69
N ARG A 381 -0.62 10.94 18.53
CA ARG A 381 -0.14 12.00 19.44
C ARG A 381 -0.60 11.76 20.88
N ARG A 382 -1.87 11.39 21.09
CA ARG A 382 -2.41 11.06 22.41
C ARG A 382 -1.72 9.84 23.03
N SER A 383 -1.46 8.81 22.23
CA SER A 383 -0.72 7.62 22.65
C SER A 383 0.71 7.97 23.10
N LEU A 384 1.40 8.82 22.35
CA LEU A 384 2.75 9.30 22.69
C LEU A 384 2.74 10.15 23.97
N GLY A 385 1.74 11.05 24.14
CA GLY A 385 1.56 11.86 25.35
C GLY A 385 1.39 10.99 26.60
N TYR A 386 0.55 9.96 26.50
CA TYR A 386 0.35 8.99 27.58
C TYR A 386 1.64 8.25 27.94
N MET A 387 2.46 7.88 26.96
CA MET A 387 3.72 7.16 27.13
C MET A 387 4.88 8.04 27.64
N SER A 388 4.76 9.37 27.50
CA SER A 388 5.76 10.35 27.99
C SER A 388 5.43 10.94 29.37
N GLY A 389 4.30 10.52 29.97
CA GLY A 389 3.89 11.03 31.28
C GLY A 389 3.40 12.49 31.27
N LYS A 390 3.01 12.98 30.08
CA LYS A 390 2.47 14.34 29.88
C LYS A 390 0.97 14.32 29.72
#